data_bbaa344dd7d1d4188831f5b889f8504c
#
_entry.id   bbaa344dd7d1d4188831f5b889f8504c
#
_cell.length_a   1.000
_cell.length_b   1.000
_cell.length_c   1.000
_cell.angle_alpha   90.00
_cell.angle_beta   90.00
_cell.angle_gamma   90.00
#
_symmetry.space_group_name_H-M   'P 1'
#
loop_
_entity.id
_entity.type
_entity.pdbx_description
1 polymer ?
#
loop_
_entity_poly.entity_id
_entity_poly.type
_entity_poly.pdbx_seq_one_letter_code
_entity_poly.pdbx_strand_id
1 'polypeptide(L)'
;MPTYVSLMRFTEQGIKAVKDHPKRREAAAKWIEGQGGKLLHTYLTMGRYDVVAIVEAPSDDVAAKFAVITGMQGNVSTETMRALDETEFDRLLKSL
;
A
#
# COMPACT_ATOMS: atom_id res chain seq x y z
N MET A 1 7.27 11.21 8.07
CA MET A 1 6.65 9.89 8.18
C MET A 1 7.06 9.06 6.96
N PRO A 2 7.54 7.82 7.14
CA PRO A 2 7.94 6.99 6.01
C PRO A 2 6.83 6.73 5.01
N THR A 3 7.22 6.63 3.74
CA THR A 3 6.33 6.33 2.62
C THR A 3 6.57 4.92 2.13
N TYR A 4 5.51 4.25 1.74
CA TYR A 4 5.55 2.88 1.21
C TYR A 4 4.78 2.81 -0.09
N VAL A 5 5.29 2.01 -1.01
CA VAL A 5 4.60 1.70 -2.26
C VAL A 5 4.16 0.25 -2.17
N SER A 6 2.86 0.02 -2.31
CA SER A 6 2.30 -1.32 -2.30
C SER A 6 1.80 -1.68 -3.69
N LEU A 7 2.39 -2.72 -4.26
CA LEU A 7 2.00 -3.26 -5.56
C LEU A 7 1.11 -4.46 -5.31
N MET A 8 -0.09 -4.45 -5.87
CA MET A 8 -1.10 -5.45 -5.57
C MET A 8 -1.57 -6.17 -6.83
N ARG A 9 -1.84 -7.45 -6.68
CA ARG A 9 -2.50 -8.27 -7.71
C ARG A 9 -3.78 -8.82 -7.13
N PHE A 10 -4.86 -8.77 -7.89
CA PHE A 10 -6.09 -9.44 -7.49
C PHE A 10 -5.87 -10.95 -7.49
N THR A 11 -6.41 -11.60 -6.48
CA THR A 11 -6.59 -13.04 -6.48
C THR A 11 -7.82 -13.38 -7.33
N GLU A 12 -8.07 -14.67 -7.54
CA GLU A 12 -9.31 -15.11 -8.19
C GLU A 12 -10.54 -14.58 -7.45
N GLN A 13 -10.52 -14.67 -6.12
CA GLN A 13 -11.59 -14.12 -5.27
C GLN A 13 -11.74 -12.63 -5.46
N GLY A 14 -10.63 -11.89 -5.44
CA GLY A 14 -10.63 -10.44 -5.53
C GLY A 14 -11.15 -9.92 -6.86
N ILE A 15 -10.76 -10.54 -7.96
CA ILE A 15 -11.24 -10.10 -9.26
C ILE A 15 -12.72 -10.39 -9.48
N LYS A 16 -13.21 -11.50 -8.95
CA LYS A 16 -14.65 -11.82 -9.01
C LYS A 16 -15.48 -10.84 -8.20
N ALA A 17 -14.95 -10.35 -7.09
CA ALA A 17 -15.63 -9.40 -6.22
C ALA A 17 -15.11 -7.97 -6.38
N VAL A 18 -14.59 -7.62 -7.55
CA VAL A 18 -13.91 -6.33 -7.77
C VAL A 18 -14.83 -5.13 -7.57
N LYS A 19 -16.13 -5.30 -7.74
CA LYS A 19 -17.10 -4.22 -7.51
C LYS A 19 -17.14 -3.77 -6.06
N ASP A 20 -16.69 -4.61 -5.13
CA ASP A 20 -16.61 -4.26 -3.70
C ASP A 20 -15.28 -3.57 -3.34
N HIS A 21 -14.37 -3.43 -4.30
CA HIS A 21 -13.05 -2.82 -4.07
C HIS A 21 -13.13 -1.43 -3.42
N PRO A 22 -14.05 -0.53 -3.83
CA PRO A 22 -14.14 0.78 -3.17
C PRO A 22 -14.39 0.69 -1.66
N LYS A 23 -15.21 -0.26 -1.22
CA LYS A 23 -15.47 -0.47 0.22
C LYS A 23 -14.22 -0.98 0.94
N ARG A 24 -13.48 -1.89 0.31
CA ARG A 24 -12.23 -2.42 0.88
C ARG A 24 -11.17 -1.33 0.98
N ARG A 25 -11.06 -0.49 -0.05
CA ARG A 25 -10.14 0.65 -0.06
C ARG A 25 -10.47 1.63 1.07
N GLU A 26 -11.75 1.92 1.27
CA GLU A 26 -12.20 2.81 2.35
C GLU A 26 -11.86 2.22 3.72
N ALA A 27 -12.09 0.93 3.91
CA ALA A 27 -11.76 0.24 5.16
C ALA A 27 -10.25 0.26 5.41
N ALA A 28 -9.44 0.05 4.38
CA ALA A 28 -7.99 0.11 4.46
C ALA A 28 -7.52 1.51 4.84
N ALA A 29 -8.10 2.55 4.24
CA ALA A 29 -7.77 3.94 4.57
C ALA A 29 -8.07 4.24 6.03
N LYS A 30 -9.22 3.82 6.52
CA LYS A 30 -9.61 4.03 7.92
C LYS A 30 -8.66 3.29 8.88
N TRP A 31 -8.30 2.07 8.53
CA TRP A 31 -7.38 1.31 9.38
C TRP A 31 -6.03 2.00 9.51
N ILE A 32 -5.44 2.42 8.39
CA ILE A 32 -4.12 3.06 8.42
C ILE A 32 -4.18 4.43 9.12
N GLU A 33 -5.26 5.16 8.98
CA GLU A 33 -5.47 6.41 9.70
C GLU A 33 -5.53 6.18 11.21
N GLY A 34 -6.19 5.11 11.64
CA GLY A 34 -6.24 4.71 13.05
C GLY A 34 -4.87 4.37 13.62
N GLN A 35 -3.92 4.00 12.78
CA GLN A 35 -2.53 3.72 13.18
C GLN A 35 -1.62 4.94 13.08
N GLY A 36 -2.16 6.11 12.75
CA GLY A 36 -1.39 7.33 12.60
C GLY A 36 -0.80 7.53 11.21
N GLY A 37 -1.20 6.74 10.23
CA GLY A 37 -0.76 6.84 8.85
C GLY A 37 -1.80 7.45 7.94
N LYS A 38 -1.58 7.31 6.64
CA LYS A 38 -2.50 7.83 5.64
C LYS A 38 -2.34 7.06 4.32
N LEU A 39 -3.46 6.72 3.70
CA LEU A 39 -3.48 6.24 2.34
C LEU A 39 -3.51 7.46 1.41
N LEU A 40 -2.40 7.73 0.75
CA LEU A 40 -2.24 8.93 -0.07
C LEU A 40 -2.90 8.80 -1.43
N HIS A 41 -2.63 7.69 -2.12
CA HIS A 41 -3.10 7.45 -3.47
C HIS A 41 -3.33 5.97 -3.71
N THR A 42 -4.33 5.66 -4.53
CA THR A 42 -4.50 4.33 -5.11
C THR A 42 -4.78 4.49 -6.59
N TYR A 43 -4.19 3.61 -7.38
CA TYR A 43 -4.37 3.62 -8.84
C TYR A 43 -4.69 2.20 -9.29
N LEU A 44 -5.65 2.06 -10.20
CA LEU A 44 -5.79 0.85 -10.99
C LEU A 44 -4.75 0.94 -12.10
N THR A 45 -3.98 -0.11 -12.29
CA THR A 45 -2.95 -0.15 -13.31
C THR A 45 -3.21 -1.28 -14.29
N MET A 46 -2.65 -1.13 -15.49
CA MET A 46 -2.70 -2.16 -16.52
C MET A 46 -1.30 -2.75 -16.66
N GLY A 47 -1.19 -4.06 -16.57
CA GLY A 47 0.09 -4.74 -16.66
C GLY A 47 0.27 -5.79 -15.58
N ARG A 48 1.49 -5.91 -15.09
CA ARG A 48 1.84 -6.96 -14.12
C ARG A 48 1.09 -6.83 -12.79
N TYR A 49 0.85 -5.60 -12.36
CA TYR A 49 0.12 -5.32 -11.12
C TYR A 49 -1.21 -4.67 -11.44
N ASP A 50 -2.19 -4.90 -10.59
CA ASP A 50 -3.55 -4.41 -10.80
C ASP A 50 -3.82 -3.12 -10.05
N VAL A 51 -3.21 -2.95 -8.88
CA VAL A 51 -3.38 -1.75 -8.05
C VAL A 51 -2.03 -1.32 -7.50
N VAL A 52 -1.80 -0.01 -7.50
CA VAL A 52 -0.65 0.59 -6.83
C VAL A 52 -1.18 1.53 -5.77
N ALA A 53 -0.74 1.35 -4.53
CA ALA A 53 -1.11 2.22 -3.42
C ALA A 53 0.13 2.91 -2.87
N ILE A 54 -0.03 4.19 -2.55
CA ILE A 54 1.01 4.99 -1.88
C ILE A 54 0.51 5.27 -0.46
N VAL A 55 1.27 4.85 0.53
CA VAL A 55 0.86 4.87 1.93
C VAL A 55 1.94 5.54 2.78
N GLU A 56 1.53 6.40 3.70
CA GLU A 56 2.38 6.84 4.79
C GLU A 56 2.05 6.02 6.04
N ALA A 57 3.07 5.55 6.74
CA ALA A 57 2.89 4.83 8.00
C ALA A 57 3.98 5.28 8.98
N PRO A 58 3.68 5.28 10.30
CA PRO A 58 4.65 5.74 11.30
C PRO A 58 5.88 4.84 11.43
N SER A 59 5.77 3.58 11.05
CA SER A 59 6.87 2.62 11.16
C SER A 59 6.73 1.48 10.17
N ASP A 60 7.81 0.75 9.96
CA ASP A 60 7.80 -0.47 9.16
C ASP A 60 6.83 -1.51 9.73
N ASP A 61 6.70 -1.58 11.06
CA ASP A 61 5.78 -2.51 11.71
C ASP A 61 4.33 -2.25 11.28
N VAL A 62 3.92 -0.99 11.25
CA VAL A 62 2.57 -0.62 10.82
C VAL A 62 2.38 -0.95 9.33
N ALA A 63 3.38 -0.64 8.51
CA ALA A 63 3.32 -0.97 7.08
C ALA A 63 3.23 -2.49 6.85
N ALA A 64 3.98 -3.27 7.61
CA ALA A 64 3.94 -4.72 7.53
C ALA A 64 2.57 -5.27 7.96
N LYS A 65 2.00 -4.74 9.03
CA LYS A 65 0.66 -5.11 9.48
C LYS A 65 -0.39 -4.79 8.42
N PHE A 66 -0.26 -3.63 7.78
CA PHE A 66 -1.15 -3.24 6.69
C PHE A 66 -1.11 -4.28 5.56
N ALA A 67 0.09 -4.69 5.16
CA ALA A 67 0.26 -5.70 4.12
C ALA A 67 -0.35 -7.05 4.51
N VAL A 68 -0.11 -7.49 5.74
CA VAL A 68 -0.64 -8.76 6.25
C VAL A 68 -2.16 -8.74 6.32
N ILE A 69 -2.73 -7.69 6.90
CA ILE A 69 -4.18 -7.55 7.05
C ILE A 69 -4.85 -7.53 5.68
N THR A 70 -4.28 -6.79 4.74
CA THR A 70 -4.81 -6.72 3.37
C THR A 70 -4.75 -8.10 2.70
N GLY A 71 -3.64 -8.81 2.85
CA GLY A 71 -3.48 -10.16 2.30
C GLY A 71 -4.40 -11.18 2.94
N MET A 72 -4.64 -11.08 4.25
CA MET A 72 -5.52 -12.01 4.98
C MET A 72 -6.95 -12.01 4.46
N GLN A 73 -7.41 -10.91 3.91
CA GLN A 73 -8.75 -10.83 3.35
C GLN A 73 -8.92 -11.68 2.09
N GLY A 74 -7.82 -12.09 1.48
CA GLY A 74 -7.82 -13.01 0.35
C GLY A 74 -8.14 -12.39 -1.00
N ASN A 75 -8.31 -11.08 -1.09
CA ASN A 75 -8.70 -10.40 -2.33
C ASN A 75 -7.51 -9.94 -3.17
N VAL A 76 -6.36 -9.74 -2.54
CA VAL A 76 -5.13 -9.31 -3.22
C VAL A 76 -3.92 -9.98 -2.60
N SER A 77 -2.88 -10.14 -3.40
CA SER A 77 -1.53 -10.36 -2.92
C SER A 77 -0.77 -9.04 -3.05
N THR A 78 0.15 -8.77 -2.13
CA THR A 78 0.84 -7.50 -2.08
C THR A 78 2.35 -7.66 -2.11
N GLU A 79 3.00 -6.67 -2.72
CA GLU A 79 4.43 -6.43 -2.62
C GLU A 79 4.58 -5.01 -2.09
N THR A 80 5.08 -4.87 -0.86
CA THR A 80 5.17 -3.55 -0.22
C THR A 80 6.64 -3.18 -0.04
N MET A 81 6.99 -1.98 -0.49
CA MET A 81 8.36 -1.48 -0.48
C MET A 81 8.43 -0.17 0.27
N ARG A 82 9.47 0.03 1.07
CA ARG A 82 9.77 1.33 1.62
C ARG A 82 10.26 2.23 0.49
N ALA A 83 9.70 3.42 0.38
CA ALA A 83 10.07 4.40 -0.63
C ALA A 83 10.74 5.60 0.02
N LEU A 84 11.78 6.10 -0.61
CA LEU A 84 12.44 7.35 -0.21
C LEU A 84 12.11 8.38 -1.27
N ASP A 85 11.66 9.56 -0.85
CA ASP A 85 11.40 10.64 -1.80
C ASP A 85 12.71 11.26 -2.30
N GLU A 86 12.61 12.19 -3.23
CA GLU A 86 13.80 12.82 -3.83
C GLU A 86 14.67 13.50 -2.79
N THR A 87 14.08 14.15 -1.79
CA THR A 87 14.82 14.83 -0.74
C THR A 87 15.62 13.84 0.10
N GLU A 88 15.00 12.73 0.48
CA GLU A 88 15.66 11.66 1.23
C GLU A 88 16.76 11.01 0.40
N PHE A 89 16.50 10.77 -0.86
CA PHE A 89 17.48 10.20 -1.80
C PHE A 89 18.68 11.12 -1.94
N ASP A 90 18.45 12.41 -2.16
CA ASP A 90 19.53 13.39 -2.29
C ASP A 90 20.39 13.44 -1.03
N ARG A 91 19.76 13.32 0.14
CA ARG A 91 20.50 13.29 1.42
C ARG A 91 21.42 12.07 1.49
N LEU A 92 20.96 10.91 1.06
CA LEU A 92 21.79 9.70 1.00
C LEU A 92 22.98 9.90 0.06
N LEU A 93 22.76 10.50 -1.09
CA LEU A 93 23.81 10.73 -2.07
C LEU A 93 24.92 11.64 -1.52
N LYS A 94 24.55 12.61 -0.70
CA LYS A 94 25.54 13.52 -0.09
C LYS A 94 26.47 12.84 0.91
N SER A 95 26.07 11.71 1.45
CA SER A 95 26.87 10.96 2.42
C SER A 95 27.76 9.87 1.81
N LEU A 96 27.70 9.68 0.49
CA LEU A 96 28.52 8.69 -0.20
C LEU A 96 29.96 9.11 -0.39
#